data_4cd1f425e5b2b875631dfbd66d44c5c2
#
_entry.id   4cd1f425e5b2b875631dfbd66d44c5c2
#
_cell.length_a   1.000
_cell.length_b   1.000
_cell.length_c   1.000
_cell.angle_alpha   90.00
_cell.angle_beta   90.00
_cell.angle_gamma   90.00
#
_symmetry.space_group_name_H-M   'P 1'
#
loop_
_entity.id
_entity.type
_entity.pdbx_description
1 polymer ?
#
loop_
_entity_poly.entity_id
_entity_poly.type
_entity_poly.pdbx_seq_one_letter_code
_entity_poly.pdbx_strand_id
1 'polypeptide(L)'
;YLAHIRFASLLGAGVVGTETGAVNEEYRFEERNHSEEALKIFINNLCPVVSYAEKMGVIVAIEPVYKHIVCNPKRARKVLDAIGSPNLQIIFDPVNLLDICNYKDRDAIIAEAIDVLGEDIAMVHIKDFKMENNSLVSVAAGTGEMNYDRIIRFMKERKPYIHATLENTVPENAVASREYIQRLWEECHVG
;
A
#
# COMPACT_ATOMS: atom_id res chain seq x y z
N TYR A 1 -2.51 -10.26 -15.42
CA TYR A 1 -2.88 -8.85 -15.17
C TYR A 1 -3.77 -8.27 -16.28
N LEU A 2 -3.45 -8.43 -17.56
CA LEU A 2 -4.22 -7.82 -18.66
C LEU A 2 -5.71 -8.22 -18.63
N ALA A 3 -6.02 -9.49 -18.33
CA ALA A 3 -7.39 -9.94 -18.18
C ALA A 3 -8.13 -9.27 -17.01
N HIS A 4 -7.45 -9.06 -15.88
CA HIS A 4 -8.02 -8.37 -14.71
C HIS A 4 -8.28 -6.89 -15.01
N ILE A 5 -7.36 -6.20 -15.69
CA ILE A 5 -7.53 -4.80 -16.12
C ILE A 5 -8.74 -4.67 -17.06
N ARG A 6 -8.84 -5.57 -18.06
CA ARG A 6 -10.01 -5.59 -18.95
C ARG A 6 -11.32 -5.85 -18.19
N PHE A 7 -11.30 -6.78 -17.26
CA PHE A 7 -12.47 -7.08 -16.44
C PHE A 7 -12.88 -5.89 -15.56
N ALA A 8 -11.90 -5.25 -14.92
CA ALA A 8 -12.13 -4.03 -14.14
C ALA A 8 -12.76 -2.92 -14.98
N SER A 9 -12.21 -2.66 -16.18
CA SER A 9 -12.77 -1.68 -17.13
C SER A 9 -14.21 -1.97 -17.48
N LEU A 10 -14.56 -3.24 -17.74
CA LEU A 10 -15.94 -3.65 -18.07
C LEU A 10 -16.91 -3.51 -16.89
N LEU A 11 -16.44 -3.69 -15.65
CA LEU A 11 -17.21 -3.50 -14.43
C LEU A 11 -17.33 -2.04 -14.00
N GLY A 12 -16.54 -1.12 -14.59
CA GLY A 12 -16.44 0.25 -14.12
C GLY A 12 -15.58 0.40 -12.85
N ALA A 13 -14.75 -0.60 -12.51
CA ALA A 13 -13.79 -0.49 -11.43
C ALA A 13 -12.58 0.35 -11.86
N GLY A 14 -12.27 1.40 -11.09
CA GLY A 14 -11.22 2.35 -11.45
C GLY A 14 -9.80 1.89 -11.15
N VAL A 15 -9.62 0.94 -10.23
CA VAL A 15 -8.30 0.53 -9.72
C VAL A 15 -8.18 -0.99 -9.71
N VAL A 16 -7.01 -1.47 -10.14
CA VAL A 16 -6.56 -2.86 -9.98
C VAL A 16 -5.29 -2.86 -9.16
N GLY A 17 -5.34 -3.47 -7.97
CA GLY A 17 -4.21 -3.56 -7.06
C GLY A 17 -3.32 -4.77 -7.29
N THR A 18 -2.04 -4.65 -6.94
CA THR A 18 -1.10 -5.75 -6.87
C THR A 18 0.06 -5.46 -5.93
N GLU A 19 0.47 -6.46 -5.19
CA GLU A 19 1.78 -6.47 -4.53
C GLU A 19 2.91 -6.62 -5.57
N THR A 20 4.16 -6.42 -5.13
CA THR A 20 5.30 -6.32 -6.04
C THR A 20 6.15 -7.58 -6.13
N GLY A 21 5.73 -8.67 -5.46
CA GLY A 21 6.25 -10.01 -5.60
C GLY A 21 7.69 -10.22 -5.13
N ALA A 22 8.25 -11.35 -5.52
CA ALA A 22 9.60 -11.79 -5.18
C ALA A 22 10.35 -12.24 -6.44
N VAL A 23 11.67 -12.47 -6.32
CA VAL A 23 12.51 -12.94 -7.42
C VAL A 23 12.39 -14.45 -7.67
N ASN A 24 11.69 -15.17 -6.78
CA ASN A 24 11.44 -16.61 -6.88
C ASN A 24 9.95 -16.91 -7.06
N GLU A 25 9.65 -18.13 -7.55
CA GLU A 25 8.28 -18.58 -7.83
C GLU A 25 7.47 -18.87 -6.55
N GLU A 26 8.12 -19.12 -5.43
CA GLU A 26 7.49 -19.37 -4.14
C GLU A 26 7.04 -18.10 -3.41
N TYR A 27 7.31 -16.93 -3.97
CA TYR A 27 7.03 -15.60 -3.36
C TYR A 27 7.65 -15.43 -1.97
N ARG A 28 8.80 -16.07 -1.73
CA ARG A 28 9.54 -15.98 -0.47
C ARG A 28 10.51 -14.81 -0.48
N PHE A 29 10.69 -14.25 0.70
CA PHE A 29 11.72 -13.24 0.89
C PHE A 29 13.11 -13.83 0.67
N GLU A 30 13.89 -13.14 -0.15
CA GLU A 30 15.33 -13.30 -0.32
C GLU A 30 15.95 -11.90 -0.36
N GLU A 31 17.21 -11.76 0.09
CA GLU A 31 17.92 -10.48 0.02
C GLU A 31 17.98 -9.91 -1.42
N ARG A 32 18.00 -10.80 -2.41
CA ARG A 32 17.95 -10.41 -3.83
C ARG A 32 16.67 -9.67 -4.22
N ASN A 33 15.57 -9.82 -3.47
CA ASN A 33 14.35 -9.01 -3.71
C ASN A 33 14.68 -7.51 -3.65
N HIS A 34 15.59 -7.12 -2.78
CA HIS A 34 15.98 -5.73 -2.58
C HIS A 34 17.09 -5.26 -3.54
N SER A 35 17.53 -6.08 -4.49
CA SER A 35 18.55 -5.69 -5.47
C SER A 35 18.01 -4.67 -6.48
N GLU A 36 18.90 -3.85 -7.05
CA GLU A 36 18.55 -2.93 -8.16
C GLU A 36 18.22 -3.70 -9.45
N GLU A 37 18.78 -4.90 -9.63
CA GLU A 37 18.45 -5.77 -10.75
C GLU A 37 17.00 -6.25 -10.67
N ALA A 38 16.54 -6.72 -9.50
CA ALA A 38 15.16 -7.12 -9.29
C ALA A 38 14.19 -5.96 -9.56
N LEU A 39 14.52 -4.75 -9.08
CA LEU A 39 13.73 -3.57 -9.34
C LEU A 39 13.63 -3.25 -10.83
N LYS A 40 14.74 -3.33 -11.55
CA LYS A 40 14.78 -3.09 -13.00
C LYS A 40 13.93 -4.10 -13.78
N ILE A 41 14.02 -5.38 -13.41
CA ILE A 41 13.18 -6.43 -14.01
C ILE A 41 11.70 -6.16 -13.72
N PHE A 42 11.36 -5.80 -12.48
CA PHE A 42 10.00 -5.46 -12.10
C PHE A 42 9.45 -4.30 -12.93
N ILE A 43 10.20 -3.20 -13.06
CA ILE A 43 9.82 -2.03 -13.87
C ILE A 43 9.57 -2.44 -15.34
N ASN A 44 10.50 -3.21 -15.93
CA ASN A 44 10.37 -3.65 -17.32
C ASN A 44 9.11 -4.51 -17.54
N ASN A 45 8.76 -5.36 -16.59
CA ASN A 45 7.58 -6.21 -16.67
C ASN A 45 6.28 -5.44 -16.39
N LEU A 46 6.33 -4.40 -15.55
CA LEU A 46 5.17 -3.60 -15.20
C LEU A 46 4.80 -2.60 -16.34
N CYS A 47 5.79 -2.07 -17.05
CA CYS A 47 5.59 -1.07 -18.09
C CYS A 47 4.51 -1.47 -19.13
N PRO A 48 4.52 -2.66 -19.77
CA PRO A 48 3.47 -3.06 -20.71
C PRO A 48 2.11 -3.25 -20.05
N VAL A 49 2.07 -3.58 -18.76
CA VAL A 49 0.82 -3.72 -17.98
C VAL A 49 0.18 -2.35 -17.78
N VAL A 50 0.97 -1.35 -17.39
CA VAL A 50 0.51 0.03 -17.22
C VAL A 50 0.07 0.62 -18.56
N SER A 51 0.83 0.42 -19.63
CA SER A 51 0.46 0.88 -20.99
C SER A 51 -0.87 0.26 -21.47
N TYR A 52 -1.18 -0.95 -21.02
CA TYR A 52 -2.49 -1.56 -21.30
C TYR A 52 -3.59 -0.92 -20.44
N ALA A 53 -3.30 -0.65 -19.18
CA ALA A 53 -4.25 -0.01 -18.26
C ALA A 53 -4.64 1.40 -18.72
N GLU A 54 -3.70 2.19 -19.27
CA GLU A 54 -3.96 3.48 -19.89
C GLU A 54 -5.05 3.38 -20.98
N LYS A 55 -4.92 2.37 -21.86
CA LYS A 55 -5.89 2.14 -22.95
C LYS A 55 -7.26 1.71 -22.44
N MET A 56 -7.33 1.10 -21.25
CA MET A 56 -8.56 0.61 -20.64
C MET A 56 -9.18 1.63 -19.67
N GLY A 57 -8.52 2.77 -19.41
CA GLY A 57 -8.98 3.76 -18.44
C GLY A 57 -8.97 3.24 -16.99
N VAL A 58 -8.02 2.35 -16.66
CA VAL A 58 -7.91 1.73 -15.33
C VAL A 58 -6.57 2.13 -14.71
N ILE A 59 -6.55 2.35 -13.42
CA ILE A 59 -5.32 2.56 -12.63
C ILE A 59 -4.79 1.20 -12.20
N VAL A 60 -3.50 0.97 -12.41
CA VAL A 60 -2.75 -0.10 -11.73
C VAL A 60 -2.13 0.51 -10.48
N ALA A 61 -2.48 -0.01 -9.32
CA ALA A 61 -1.89 0.45 -8.06
C ALA A 61 -0.99 -0.64 -7.48
N ILE A 62 0.30 -0.33 -7.30
CA ILE A 62 1.25 -1.23 -6.66
C ILE A 62 1.28 -0.99 -5.16
N GLU A 63 1.39 -2.07 -4.41
CA GLU A 63 1.50 -2.05 -2.96
C GLU A 63 2.94 -2.37 -2.54
N PRO A 64 3.68 -1.39 -1.97
CA PRO A 64 4.99 -1.64 -1.39
C PRO A 64 4.89 -2.52 -0.15
N VAL A 65 5.65 -3.61 -0.13
CA VAL A 65 5.71 -4.56 1.00
C VAL A 65 7.16 -4.81 1.36
N TYR A 66 7.53 -4.70 2.63
CA TYR A 66 8.92 -4.78 3.09
C TYR A 66 9.68 -5.99 2.53
N LYS A 67 9.05 -7.15 2.45
CA LYS A 67 9.68 -8.39 1.97
C LYS A 67 9.67 -8.56 0.44
N HIS A 68 9.06 -7.65 -0.29
CA HIS A 68 8.93 -7.72 -1.74
C HIS A 68 9.98 -6.88 -2.48
N ILE A 69 9.90 -6.89 -3.82
CA ILE A 69 10.84 -6.15 -4.68
C ILE A 69 10.74 -4.65 -4.43
N VAL A 70 9.53 -4.11 -4.29
CA VAL A 70 9.32 -2.71 -3.90
C VAL A 70 9.06 -2.66 -2.40
N CYS A 71 10.14 -2.56 -1.63
CA CYS A 71 10.12 -2.78 -0.18
C CYS A 71 10.01 -1.51 0.67
N ASN A 72 10.03 -0.33 0.07
CA ASN A 72 9.99 0.95 0.77
C ASN A 72 9.55 2.10 -0.14
N PRO A 73 9.21 3.29 0.44
CA PRO A 73 8.73 4.43 -0.33
C PRO A 73 9.67 4.91 -1.43
N LYS A 74 10.99 4.91 -1.17
CA LYS A 74 11.98 5.35 -2.16
C LYS A 74 12.04 4.44 -3.39
N ARG A 75 11.91 3.13 -3.19
CA ARG A 75 11.85 2.19 -4.31
C ARG A 75 10.55 2.33 -5.09
N ALA A 76 9.43 2.55 -4.40
CA ALA A 76 8.16 2.84 -5.04
C ALA A 76 8.25 4.11 -5.90
N ARG A 77 8.86 5.19 -5.39
CA ARG A 77 9.10 6.42 -6.17
C ARG A 77 9.94 6.16 -7.42
N LYS A 78 11.01 5.36 -7.32
CA LYS A 78 11.81 4.98 -8.50
C LYS A 78 10.96 4.28 -9.58
N VAL A 79 10.02 3.42 -9.18
CA VAL A 79 9.12 2.75 -10.14
C VAL A 79 8.17 3.74 -10.80
N LEU A 80 7.55 4.61 -10.02
CA LEU A 80 6.64 5.65 -10.53
C LEU A 80 7.36 6.57 -11.52
N ASP A 81 8.55 7.07 -11.16
CA ASP A 81 9.34 7.96 -11.99
C ASP A 81 9.84 7.29 -13.28
N ALA A 82 10.22 6.01 -13.19
CA ALA A 82 10.72 5.26 -14.35
C ALA A 82 9.63 4.98 -15.39
N ILE A 83 8.38 4.77 -14.96
CA ILE A 83 7.24 4.49 -15.85
C ILE A 83 6.56 5.79 -16.28
N GLY A 84 6.44 6.78 -15.38
CA GLY A 84 5.97 8.12 -15.69
C GLY A 84 4.51 8.20 -16.15
N SER A 85 3.65 7.27 -15.71
CA SER A 85 2.25 7.19 -16.11
C SER A 85 1.30 7.56 -14.98
N PRO A 86 0.27 8.39 -15.21
CA PRO A 86 -0.75 8.67 -14.21
C PRO A 86 -1.64 7.46 -13.90
N ASN A 87 -1.61 6.43 -14.74
CA ASN A 87 -2.31 5.17 -14.52
C ASN A 87 -1.51 4.17 -13.67
N LEU A 88 -0.33 4.56 -13.17
CA LEU A 88 0.40 3.83 -12.15
C LEU A 88 0.35 4.61 -10.85
N GLN A 89 -0.25 4.03 -9.83
CA GLN A 89 -0.41 4.66 -8.51
C GLN A 89 -0.04 3.67 -7.39
N ILE A 90 -0.27 4.07 -6.14
CA ILE A 90 0.12 3.34 -4.93
C ILE A 90 -1.10 2.91 -4.14
N ILE A 91 -1.10 1.66 -3.68
CA ILE A 91 -1.85 1.25 -2.49
C ILE A 91 -0.94 1.50 -1.29
N PHE A 92 -1.37 2.33 -0.39
CA PHE A 92 -0.64 2.62 0.83
C PHE A 92 -1.12 1.75 1.98
N ASP A 93 -0.34 0.74 2.29
CA ASP A 93 -0.49 -0.07 3.49
C ASP A 93 0.70 0.21 4.43
N PRO A 94 0.49 0.97 5.51
CA PRO A 94 1.56 1.32 6.42
C PRO A 94 2.14 0.13 7.18
N VAL A 95 1.35 -0.92 7.44
CA VAL A 95 1.83 -2.12 8.14
C VAL A 95 2.72 -2.97 7.23
N ASN A 96 2.40 -3.05 5.94
CA ASN A 96 3.20 -3.80 4.98
C ASN A 96 4.60 -3.21 4.71
N LEU A 97 4.84 -1.96 5.10
CA LEU A 97 6.17 -1.36 5.09
C LEU A 97 7.03 -1.77 6.30
N LEU A 98 6.44 -2.48 7.26
CA LEU A 98 7.10 -2.84 8.51
C LEU A 98 7.56 -4.30 8.53
N ASP A 99 8.62 -4.54 9.28
CA ASP A 99 9.09 -5.87 9.69
C ASP A 99 9.72 -5.76 11.08
N ILE A 100 10.11 -6.88 11.65
CA ILE A 100 10.74 -6.96 12.98
C ILE A 100 11.98 -6.07 13.15
N CYS A 101 12.68 -5.80 12.05
CA CYS A 101 13.89 -4.98 12.09
C CYS A 101 13.63 -3.45 12.07
N ASN A 102 12.42 -3.00 11.69
CA ASN A 102 12.13 -1.57 11.49
C ASN A 102 10.82 -1.06 12.15
N TYR A 103 9.97 -1.92 12.72
CA TYR A 103 8.65 -1.52 13.26
C TYR A 103 8.72 -0.45 14.36
N LYS A 104 9.86 -0.32 15.04
CA LYS A 104 10.06 0.71 16.07
C LYS A 104 10.13 2.11 15.47
N ASP A 105 10.54 2.20 14.20
CA ASP A 105 10.66 3.45 13.45
C ASP A 105 9.41 3.72 12.59
N ARG A 106 8.28 3.02 12.86
CA ARG A 106 7.05 3.08 12.07
C ARG A 106 6.55 4.48 11.76
N ASP A 107 6.59 5.38 12.76
CA ASP A 107 6.10 6.75 12.57
C ASP A 107 6.96 7.54 11.56
N ALA A 108 8.27 7.30 11.53
CA ALA A 108 9.17 7.89 10.55
C ALA A 108 8.98 7.28 9.15
N ILE A 109 8.77 5.96 9.07
CA ILE A 109 8.51 5.25 7.80
C ILE A 109 7.18 5.71 7.19
N ILE A 110 6.13 5.86 8.01
CA ILE A 110 4.83 6.37 7.58
C ILE A 110 4.95 7.83 7.09
N ALA A 111 5.71 8.66 7.83
CA ALA A 111 5.98 10.03 7.41
C ALA A 111 6.67 10.08 6.04
N GLU A 112 7.75 9.32 5.88
CA GLU A 112 8.46 9.24 4.60
C GLU A 112 7.55 8.75 3.46
N ALA A 113 6.71 7.75 3.71
CA ALA A 113 5.77 7.24 2.70
C ALA A 113 4.78 8.33 2.24
N ILE A 114 4.21 9.06 3.17
CA ILE A 114 3.27 10.16 2.86
C ILE A 114 3.98 11.30 2.13
N ASP A 115 5.21 11.66 2.55
CA ASP A 115 5.96 12.75 1.94
C ASP A 115 6.41 12.41 0.51
N VAL A 116 6.84 11.16 0.29
CA VAL A 116 7.40 10.72 -1.01
C VAL A 116 6.32 10.29 -1.99
N LEU A 117 5.23 9.67 -1.52
CA LEU A 117 4.23 9.01 -2.37
C LEU A 117 2.84 9.64 -2.27
N GLY A 118 2.58 10.56 -1.36
CA GLY A 118 1.23 11.03 -1.01
C GLY A 118 0.37 11.44 -2.21
N GLU A 119 0.94 12.09 -3.22
CA GLU A 119 0.20 12.51 -4.41
C GLU A 119 -0.24 11.31 -5.27
N ASP A 120 0.53 10.24 -5.27
CA ASP A 120 0.30 9.04 -6.08
C ASP A 120 -0.49 7.94 -5.33
N ILE A 121 -0.89 8.17 -4.07
CA ILE A 121 -1.70 7.20 -3.32
C ILE A 121 -3.13 7.21 -3.85
N ALA A 122 -3.58 6.05 -4.39
CA ALA A 122 -4.93 5.83 -4.90
C ALA A 122 -5.88 5.21 -3.87
N MET A 123 -5.33 4.45 -2.93
CA MET A 123 -6.08 3.72 -1.90
C MET A 123 -5.23 3.55 -0.65
N VAL A 124 -5.89 3.50 0.50
CA VAL A 124 -5.24 3.20 1.79
C VAL A 124 -5.76 1.87 2.31
N HIS A 125 -4.86 0.97 2.67
CA HIS A 125 -5.21 -0.20 3.47
C HIS A 125 -5.03 0.12 4.96
N ILE A 126 -6.05 -0.19 5.72
CA ILE A 126 -6.11 0.09 7.15
C ILE A 126 -6.15 -1.23 7.90
N LYS A 127 -5.03 -1.57 8.48
CA LYS A 127 -4.86 -2.69 9.42
C LYS A 127 -3.89 -2.31 10.51
N ASP A 128 -3.79 -3.14 11.50
CA ASP A 128 -2.92 -2.97 12.66
C ASP A 128 -1.91 -4.12 12.75
N PHE A 129 -0.99 -4.05 13.69
CA PHE A 129 -0.07 -5.14 13.97
C PHE A 129 0.17 -5.30 15.47
N LYS A 130 0.58 -6.51 15.84
CA LYS A 130 1.10 -6.83 17.16
C LYS A 130 2.42 -7.55 17.06
N MET A 131 3.24 -7.38 18.10
CA MET A 131 4.42 -8.22 18.26
C MET A 131 4.07 -9.49 19.05
N GLU A 132 4.10 -10.63 18.38
CA GLU A 132 3.86 -11.94 18.98
C GLU A 132 5.00 -12.90 18.64
N ASN A 133 5.54 -13.56 19.66
CA ASN A 133 6.61 -14.56 19.48
C ASN A 133 7.78 -14.10 18.57
N ASN A 134 8.22 -12.87 18.75
CA ASN A 134 9.26 -12.25 17.94
C ASN A 134 8.92 -12.15 16.44
N SER A 135 7.65 -12.01 16.12
CA SER A 135 7.12 -11.80 14.77
C SER A 135 6.12 -10.67 14.78
N LEU A 136 6.06 -9.93 13.67
CA LEU A 136 5.03 -8.93 13.43
C LEU A 136 3.82 -9.64 12.83
N VAL A 137 2.69 -9.59 13.54
CA VAL A 137 1.43 -10.22 13.13
C VAL A 137 0.43 -9.14 12.80
N SER A 138 -0.10 -9.16 11.57
CA SER A 138 -1.16 -8.24 11.16
C SER A 138 -2.48 -8.59 11.82
N VAL A 139 -3.17 -7.57 12.33
CA VAL A 139 -4.46 -7.68 13.02
C VAL A 139 -5.42 -6.58 12.57
N ALA A 140 -6.67 -6.67 12.95
CA ALA A 140 -7.69 -5.67 12.64
C ALA A 140 -7.37 -4.31 13.28
N ALA A 141 -7.72 -3.23 12.60
CA ALA A 141 -7.49 -1.86 13.06
C ALA A 141 -8.08 -1.60 14.46
N GLY A 142 -7.28 -0.93 15.30
CA GLY A 142 -7.64 -0.62 16.69
C GLY A 142 -7.39 -1.75 17.67
N THR A 143 -6.77 -2.85 17.23
CA THR A 143 -6.45 -3.98 18.12
C THR A 143 -4.96 -4.21 18.31
N GLY A 144 -4.10 -3.34 17.74
CA GLY A 144 -2.65 -3.47 17.77
C GLY A 144 -1.91 -2.22 18.24
N GLU A 145 -0.76 -1.95 17.63
CA GLU A 145 0.21 -0.93 18.05
C GLU A 145 0.37 0.21 17.04
N MET A 146 -0.49 0.29 16.00
CA MET A 146 -0.42 1.36 15.00
C MET A 146 -0.86 2.71 15.59
N ASN A 147 -0.11 3.76 15.23
CA ASN A 147 -0.55 5.13 15.41
C ASN A 147 -1.13 5.64 14.08
N TYR A 148 -2.43 5.95 14.08
CA TYR A 148 -3.14 6.40 12.88
C TYR A 148 -3.17 7.93 12.69
N ASP A 149 -2.73 8.72 13.64
CA ASP A 149 -2.89 10.18 13.63
C ASP A 149 -2.39 10.81 12.33
N ARG A 150 -1.20 10.43 11.89
CA ARG A 150 -0.60 10.95 10.65
C ARG A 150 -1.33 10.47 9.40
N ILE A 151 -1.79 9.23 9.39
CA ILE A 151 -2.52 8.62 8.27
C ILE A 151 -3.87 9.31 8.12
N ILE A 152 -4.61 9.45 9.22
CA ILE A 152 -5.92 10.13 9.23
C ILE A 152 -5.78 11.60 8.81
N ARG A 153 -4.78 12.30 9.35
CA ARG A 153 -4.50 13.68 8.96
C ARG A 153 -4.19 13.80 7.46
N PHE A 154 -3.31 12.95 6.94
CA PHE A 154 -3.00 12.90 5.51
C PHE A 154 -4.25 12.70 4.66
N MET A 155 -5.07 11.71 5.00
CA MET A 155 -6.31 11.44 4.28
C MET A 155 -7.24 12.67 4.32
N LYS A 156 -7.42 13.28 5.49
CA LYS A 156 -8.31 14.43 5.69
C LYS A 156 -7.87 15.69 4.93
N GLU A 157 -6.57 16.00 4.99
CA GLU A 157 -6.02 17.24 4.42
C GLU A 157 -5.76 17.15 2.91
N ARG A 158 -5.26 15.98 2.45
CA ARG A 158 -4.76 15.86 1.08
C ARG A 158 -5.61 14.97 0.18
N LYS A 159 -6.34 14.02 0.74
CA LYS A 159 -7.10 12.99 0.00
C LYS A 159 -8.48 12.74 0.63
N PRO A 160 -9.35 13.77 0.82
CA PRO A 160 -10.58 13.64 1.62
C PRO A 160 -11.62 12.66 1.05
N TYR A 161 -11.46 12.23 -0.19
CA TYR A 161 -12.35 11.27 -0.86
C TYR A 161 -11.66 9.94 -1.20
N ILE A 162 -10.48 9.70 -0.64
CA ILE A 162 -9.75 8.46 -0.90
C ILE A 162 -10.50 7.25 -0.32
N HIS A 163 -10.48 6.14 -1.04
CA HIS A 163 -10.99 4.89 -0.52
C HIS A 163 -10.01 4.29 0.50
N ALA A 164 -10.56 3.85 1.64
CA ALA A 164 -9.83 3.14 2.66
C ALA A 164 -10.48 1.77 2.90
N THR A 165 -9.69 0.71 2.82
CA THR A 165 -10.14 -0.67 3.01
C THR A 165 -9.64 -1.19 4.34
N LEU A 166 -10.56 -1.70 5.18
CA LEU A 166 -10.19 -2.42 6.39
C LEU A 166 -9.66 -3.80 6.03
N GLU A 167 -8.44 -4.10 6.42
CA GLU A 167 -7.83 -5.41 6.24
C GLU A 167 -7.68 -6.18 7.56
N ASN A 168 -7.41 -7.49 7.46
CA ASN A 168 -7.31 -8.39 8.61
C ASN A 168 -8.53 -8.34 9.53
N THR A 169 -9.70 -7.97 8.99
CA THR A 169 -10.98 -7.98 9.68
C THR A 169 -11.77 -9.25 9.36
N VAL A 170 -12.57 -9.66 10.32
CA VAL A 170 -13.57 -10.73 10.19
C VAL A 170 -14.94 -10.13 10.53
N PRO A 171 -16.08 -10.79 10.19
CA PRO A 171 -17.40 -10.23 10.47
C PRO A 171 -17.60 -9.78 11.92
N GLU A 172 -16.95 -10.47 12.86
CA GLU A 172 -17.09 -10.25 14.31
C GLU A 172 -16.42 -8.96 14.78
N ASN A 173 -15.39 -8.46 14.08
CA ASN A 173 -14.64 -7.26 14.48
C ASN A 173 -14.72 -6.10 13.46
N ALA A 174 -15.29 -6.31 12.28
CA ALA A 174 -15.32 -5.31 11.21
C ALA A 174 -16.03 -4.00 11.63
N VAL A 175 -17.14 -4.12 12.37
CA VAL A 175 -17.89 -2.95 12.88
C VAL A 175 -17.03 -2.16 13.87
N ALA A 176 -16.43 -2.85 14.84
CA ALA A 176 -15.58 -2.20 15.86
C ALA A 176 -14.36 -1.50 15.24
N SER A 177 -13.72 -2.13 14.25
CA SER A 177 -12.59 -1.53 13.52
C SER A 177 -13.01 -0.30 12.73
N ARG A 178 -14.15 -0.34 12.06
CA ARG A 178 -14.70 0.83 11.36
C ARG A 178 -15.01 1.96 12.32
N GLU A 179 -15.67 1.69 13.44
CA GLU A 179 -16.04 2.71 14.44
C GLU A 179 -14.80 3.32 15.11
N TYR A 180 -13.74 2.52 15.31
CA TYR A 180 -12.46 3.01 15.81
C TYR A 180 -11.85 4.04 14.85
N ILE A 181 -11.75 3.72 13.57
CA ILE A 181 -11.19 4.62 12.55
C ILE A 181 -12.08 5.85 12.35
N GLN A 182 -13.41 5.68 12.36
CA GLN A 182 -14.35 6.78 12.24
C GLN A 182 -14.20 7.78 13.39
N ARG A 183 -14.05 7.31 14.63
CA ARG A 183 -13.79 8.17 15.78
C ARG A 183 -12.50 8.96 15.63
N LEU A 184 -11.39 8.32 15.21
CA LEU A 184 -10.13 9.02 14.96
C LEU A 184 -10.29 10.08 13.86
N TRP A 185 -11.09 9.78 12.84
CA TRP A 185 -11.41 10.75 11.79
C TRP A 185 -12.17 11.96 12.33
N GLU A 186 -13.16 11.75 13.19
CA GLU A 186 -13.96 12.83 13.80
C GLU A 186 -13.13 13.69 14.75
N GLU A 187 -12.28 13.08 15.57
CA GLU A 187 -11.39 13.73 16.54
C GLU A 187 -10.20 14.47 15.88
N CYS A 188 -9.80 14.11 14.67
CA CYS A 188 -8.71 14.76 13.96
C CYS A 188 -9.14 16.15 13.47
N HIS A 189 -8.67 17.19 14.14
CA HIS A 189 -8.85 18.57 13.69
C HIS A 189 -7.74 18.96 12.73
N VAL A 190 -8.12 19.31 11.51
CA VAL A 190 -7.26 19.91 10.49
C VAL A 190 -7.46 21.40 10.51
N GLY A 191 -6.36 22.15 10.62
CA GLY A 191 -6.36 23.62 10.71
C GLY A 191 -6.64 24.32 9.39
#